data_965680def5bbdb75d49fea5a3e82db14
#
_entry.id   965680def5bbdb75d49fea5a3e82db14
#
_cell.length_a   1.000
_cell.length_b   1.000
_cell.length_c   1.000
_cell.angle_alpha   90.00
_cell.angle_beta   90.00
_cell.angle_gamma   90.00
#
_symmetry.space_group_name_H-M   'P 1'
#
loop_
_entity.id
_entity.type
_entity.pdbx_description
1 polymer ?
#
loop_
_entity_poly.entity_id
_entity_poly.type
_entity_poly.pdbx_seq_one_letter_code
_entity_poly.pdbx_strand_id
1 'polypeptide(L)'
;MIFAEPALSEEDRKVLEILKSQRVRLKIATQNNPRRWSGTLRKSTLARVIQGSNAIEGYNASMDEAMAAVEDEPPLDEKTETWAAINGYRAAMTYIMQAAEDPYFEFNKQFLKSLHFMMTQFDLTAHPGKWRPGAVRVVNDETGMVVYEAPDVERVDPLICELVEYLDGQGHQSVMVAAAMAHLNLTMIHPFKDGNGRMARALQTLVLAREGVIHPLFSSIEEWLGRNTREYYDILDEVGKGRWNPSHSALPWVRFCLKAHYRQANTLIRRNEEYESVFESIEKLIARKRLMERMAIPLFNAALGIRVTNSRYQNETEASSYVAGRDLRILSDAEILIPHGERRGRYYTAGKELKEARQRARRDRTVLDPYELPEVAGAGAPRPPGH
;
A
#
# COMPACT_ATOMS: atom_id res chain seq x y z
N MET A 1 -6.34 -19.78 21.89
CA MET A 1 -6.72 -20.21 20.53
C MET A 1 -7.07 -18.96 19.72
N ILE A 2 -6.46 -18.81 18.53
CA ILE A 2 -6.71 -17.74 17.55
C ILE A 2 -7.80 -18.18 16.54
N PHE A 3 -8.25 -17.26 15.68
CA PHE A 3 -9.14 -17.60 14.56
C PHE A 3 -8.45 -18.59 13.62
N ALA A 4 -9.15 -19.67 13.29
CA ALA A 4 -8.65 -20.71 12.37
C ALA A 4 -8.99 -20.38 10.91
N GLU A 5 -8.22 -20.95 9.97
CA GLU A 5 -8.53 -20.85 8.54
C GLU A 5 -9.92 -21.46 8.28
N PRO A 6 -10.81 -20.75 7.56
CA PRO A 6 -12.12 -21.28 7.23
C PRO A 6 -12.04 -22.30 6.09
N ALA A 7 -13.01 -23.22 6.02
CA ALA A 7 -13.17 -24.06 4.85
C ALA A 7 -13.54 -23.22 3.62
N LEU A 8 -12.80 -23.41 2.52
CA LEU A 8 -13.01 -22.70 1.26
C LEU A 8 -13.98 -23.45 0.35
N SER A 9 -14.90 -22.70 -0.27
CA SER A 9 -15.78 -23.23 -1.32
C SER A 9 -15.01 -23.40 -2.65
N GLU A 10 -15.67 -24.00 -3.64
CA GLU A 10 -15.13 -24.10 -5.00
C GLU A 10 -14.94 -22.71 -5.65
N GLU A 11 -15.86 -21.77 -5.37
CA GLU A 11 -15.76 -20.39 -5.85
C GLU A 11 -14.54 -19.68 -5.25
N ASP A 12 -14.28 -19.84 -3.95
CA ASP A 12 -13.10 -19.26 -3.29
C ASP A 12 -11.81 -19.79 -3.93
N ARG A 13 -11.73 -21.08 -4.27
CA ARG A 13 -10.58 -21.68 -4.95
C ARG A 13 -10.38 -21.13 -6.34
N LYS A 14 -11.46 -20.92 -7.12
CA LYS A 14 -11.39 -20.30 -8.43
C LYS A 14 -10.87 -18.84 -8.34
N VAL A 15 -11.34 -18.07 -7.37
CA VAL A 15 -10.83 -16.72 -7.14
C VAL A 15 -9.33 -16.73 -6.79
N LEU A 16 -8.87 -17.69 -5.98
CA LEU A 16 -7.44 -17.86 -5.67
C LEU A 16 -6.60 -18.15 -6.93
N GLU A 17 -7.08 -18.99 -7.85
CA GLU A 17 -6.37 -19.26 -9.12
C GLU A 17 -6.32 -18.03 -10.02
N ILE A 18 -7.38 -17.23 -10.07
CA ILE A 18 -7.38 -15.94 -10.78
C ILE A 18 -6.33 -14.99 -10.19
N LEU A 19 -6.29 -14.87 -8.86
CA LEU A 19 -5.31 -14.04 -8.15
C LEU A 19 -3.87 -14.50 -8.42
N LYS A 20 -3.62 -15.79 -8.41
CA LYS A 20 -2.32 -16.37 -8.76
C LYS A 20 -1.89 -15.98 -10.18
N SER A 21 -2.80 -16.06 -11.13
CA SER A 21 -2.55 -15.62 -12.51
C SER A 21 -2.26 -14.13 -12.61
N GLN A 22 -3.01 -13.29 -11.88
CA GLN A 22 -2.76 -11.85 -11.83
C GLN A 22 -1.41 -11.50 -11.20
N ARG A 23 -0.99 -12.21 -10.16
CA ARG A 23 0.34 -12.02 -9.54
C ARG A 23 1.47 -12.34 -10.53
N VAL A 24 1.33 -13.39 -11.34
CA VAL A 24 2.28 -13.70 -12.41
C VAL A 24 2.31 -12.58 -13.46
N ARG A 25 1.15 -12.07 -13.89
CA ARG A 25 1.09 -10.91 -14.83
C ARG A 25 1.78 -9.68 -14.23
N LEU A 26 1.54 -9.36 -12.97
CA LEU A 26 2.20 -8.25 -12.27
C LEU A 26 3.72 -8.44 -12.23
N LYS A 27 4.22 -9.63 -11.94
CA LYS A 27 5.65 -9.95 -11.96
C LYS A 27 6.25 -9.64 -13.33
N ILE A 28 5.64 -10.13 -14.39
CA ILE A 28 6.10 -9.89 -15.78
C ILE A 28 6.12 -8.39 -16.08
N ALA A 29 5.04 -7.68 -15.74
CA ALA A 29 4.90 -6.26 -16.04
C ALA A 29 5.88 -5.37 -15.24
N THR A 30 6.21 -5.73 -14.00
CA THR A 30 6.94 -4.85 -13.07
C THR A 30 8.38 -5.25 -12.82
N GLN A 31 8.77 -6.50 -13.05
CA GLN A 31 10.10 -7.04 -12.70
C GLN A 31 10.86 -7.58 -13.92
N ASN A 32 10.22 -8.31 -14.81
CA ASN A 32 10.91 -9.01 -15.90
C ASN A 32 11.27 -8.10 -17.08
N ASN A 33 10.68 -6.91 -17.16
CA ASN A 33 10.97 -5.93 -18.19
C ASN A 33 11.18 -4.55 -17.56
N PRO A 34 12.36 -4.27 -16.99
CA PRO A 34 12.62 -3.00 -16.33
C PRO A 34 12.54 -1.85 -17.33
N ARG A 35 11.58 -0.95 -17.15
CA ARG A 35 11.39 0.27 -17.92
C ARG A 35 12.11 1.43 -17.22
N ARG A 36 12.46 2.47 -17.97
CA ARG A 36 13.09 3.69 -17.41
C ARG A 36 12.30 4.30 -16.25
N TRP A 37 10.98 4.20 -16.28
CA TRP A 37 10.06 4.69 -15.26
C TRP A 37 9.74 3.70 -14.12
N SER A 38 10.35 2.50 -14.14
CA SER A 38 10.09 1.46 -13.10
C SER A 38 10.43 1.93 -11.69
N GLY A 39 11.45 2.78 -11.54
CA GLY A 39 11.79 3.41 -10.27
C GLY A 39 10.66 4.27 -9.73
N THR A 40 10.07 5.12 -10.59
CA THR A 40 8.91 5.96 -10.23
C THR A 40 7.69 5.11 -9.89
N LEU A 41 7.45 3.99 -10.60
CA LEU A 41 6.35 3.07 -10.28
C LEU A 41 6.51 2.50 -8.87
N ARG A 42 7.71 2.03 -8.50
CA ARG A 42 7.98 1.50 -7.15
C ARG A 42 7.81 2.57 -6.08
N LYS A 43 8.44 3.74 -6.24
CA LYS A 43 8.32 4.86 -5.30
C LYS A 43 6.88 5.32 -5.11
N SER A 44 6.15 5.53 -6.21
CA SER A 44 4.75 5.96 -6.14
C SER A 44 3.82 4.89 -5.59
N THR A 45 4.13 3.61 -5.75
CA THR A 45 3.38 2.52 -5.12
C THR A 45 3.62 2.51 -3.62
N LEU A 46 4.87 2.60 -3.17
CA LEU A 46 5.19 2.69 -1.73
C LEU A 46 4.55 3.92 -1.09
N ALA A 47 4.60 5.08 -1.75
CA ALA A 47 3.95 6.29 -1.26
C ALA A 47 2.43 6.10 -1.07
N ARG A 48 1.75 5.40 -1.99
CA ARG A 48 0.31 5.09 -1.87
C ARG A 48 0.00 4.06 -0.78
N VAL A 49 0.88 3.09 -0.56
CA VAL A 49 0.80 2.15 0.56
C VAL A 49 0.87 2.92 1.88
N ILE A 50 1.88 3.77 2.04
CA ILE A 50 2.06 4.61 3.23
C ILE A 50 0.85 5.53 3.44
N GLN A 51 0.43 6.23 2.39
CA GLN A 51 -0.73 7.13 2.43
C GLN A 51 -2.00 6.37 2.83
N GLY A 52 -2.29 5.24 2.17
CA GLY A 52 -3.51 4.46 2.40
C GLY A 52 -3.58 3.90 3.82
N SER A 53 -2.49 3.30 4.30
CA SER A 53 -2.45 2.72 5.65
C SER A 53 -2.59 3.77 6.74
N ASN A 54 -1.94 4.92 6.59
CA ASN A 54 -2.00 5.99 7.60
C ASN A 54 -3.33 6.76 7.55
N ALA A 55 -3.93 6.94 6.36
CA ALA A 55 -5.25 7.58 6.24
C ALA A 55 -6.36 6.82 6.96
N ILE A 56 -6.30 5.48 7.02
CA ILE A 56 -7.24 4.65 7.81
C ILE A 56 -7.19 5.02 9.30
N GLU A 57 -6.02 5.40 9.80
CA GLU A 57 -5.80 5.78 11.21
C GLU A 57 -5.93 7.32 11.42
N GLY A 58 -6.46 8.06 10.45
CA GLY A 58 -6.67 9.51 10.55
C GLY A 58 -5.47 10.37 10.17
N TYR A 59 -4.30 9.81 9.88
CA TYR A 59 -3.13 10.55 9.41
C TYR A 59 -3.20 10.79 7.90
N ASN A 60 -3.87 11.88 7.51
CA ASN A 60 -4.13 12.23 6.11
C ASN A 60 -2.95 12.98 5.49
N ALA A 61 -2.05 12.26 4.83
CA ALA A 61 -0.96 12.83 4.06
C ALA A 61 -1.34 13.03 2.59
N SER A 62 -0.83 14.09 1.98
CA SER A 62 -0.87 14.27 0.54
C SER A 62 0.05 13.26 -0.18
N MET A 63 -0.16 13.08 -1.49
CA MET A 63 0.73 12.22 -2.29
C MET A 63 2.17 12.78 -2.33
N ASP A 64 2.33 14.11 -2.31
CA ASP A 64 3.64 14.77 -2.29
C ASP A 64 4.38 14.52 -0.98
N GLU A 65 3.70 14.57 0.17
CA GLU A 65 4.29 14.24 1.48
C GLU A 65 4.69 12.78 1.56
N ALA A 66 3.83 11.88 1.07
CA ALA A 66 4.16 10.46 1.02
C ALA A 66 5.35 10.16 0.09
N MET A 67 5.45 10.86 -1.04
CA MET A 67 6.60 10.78 -1.94
C MET A 67 7.86 11.38 -1.30
N ALA A 68 7.77 12.51 -0.59
CA ALA A 68 8.89 13.10 0.13
C ALA A 68 9.42 12.13 1.21
N ALA A 69 8.51 11.48 1.94
CA ALA A 69 8.89 10.43 2.90
C ALA A 69 9.62 9.26 2.23
N VAL A 70 9.15 8.78 1.07
CA VAL A 70 9.81 7.70 0.32
C VAL A 70 11.20 8.08 -0.16
N GLU A 71 11.40 9.33 -0.55
CA GLU A 71 12.65 9.86 -1.10
C GLU A 71 13.61 10.42 -0.04
N ASP A 72 13.23 10.32 1.24
CA ASP A 72 13.99 10.87 2.38
C ASP A 72 14.22 12.39 2.27
N GLU A 73 13.25 13.08 1.67
CA GLU A 73 13.25 14.54 1.56
C GLU A 73 12.50 15.17 2.75
N PRO A 74 12.86 16.39 3.16
CA PRO A 74 12.07 17.10 4.17
C PRO A 74 10.66 17.42 3.65
N PRO A 75 9.64 17.52 4.53
CA PRO A 75 8.32 17.93 4.13
C PRO A 75 8.36 19.35 3.56
N LEU A 76 7.44 19.66 2.63
CA LEU A 76 7.32 20.99 2.06
C LEU A 76 6.80 22.02 3.07
N ASP A 77 5.98 21.55 4.00
CA ASP A 77 5.42 22.29 5.12
C ASP A 77 6.08 21.90 6.44
N GLU A 78 5.62 22.45 7.57
CA GLU A 78 6.15 22.11 8.91
C GLU A 78 5.97 20.62 9.24
N LYS A 79 6.91 20.09 10.03
CA LYS A 79 6.83 18.72 10.53
C LYS A 79 5.60 18.57 11.42
N THR A 80 4.63 17.81 10.95
CA THR A 80 3.40 17.48 11.65
C THR A 80 3.47 16.09 12.26
N GLU A 81 2.52 15.75 13.12
CA GLU A 81 2.32 14.38 13.61
C GLU A 81 2.09 13.41 12.44
N THR A 82 1.29 13.81 11.44
CA THR A 82 1.12 13.05 10.20
C THR A 82 2.46 12.75 9.51
N TRP A 83 3.36 13.73 9.43
CA TRP A 83 4.70 13.52 8.90
C TRP A 83 5.50 12.48 9.68
N ALA A 84 5.42 12.52 11.01
CA ALA A 84 6.09 11.53 11.87
C ALA A 84 5.50 10.13 11.68
N ALA A 85 4.17 10.01 11.60
CA ALA A 85 3.47 8.74 11.38
C ALA A 85 3.83 8.10 10.04
N ILE A 86 3.81 8.86 8.92
CA ILE A 86 4.16 8.32 7.59
C ILE A 86 5.63 7.91 7.50
N ASN A 87 6.55 8.62 8.16
CA ASN A 87 7.96 8.23 8.21
C ASN A 87 8.19 6.97 9.05
N GLY A 88 7.51 6.83 10.18
CA GLY A 88 7.54 5.62 10.99
C GLY A 88 7.03 4.41 10.20
N TYR A 89 5.92 4.58 9.48
CA TYR A 89 5.38 3.52 8.62
C TYR A 89 6.31 3.19 7.44
N ARG A 90 6.92 4.20 6.80
CA ARG A 90 7.94 4.01 5.77
C ARG A 90 9.12 3.18 6.29
N ALA A 91 9.65 3.50 7.48
CA ALA A 91 10.74 2.75 8.08
C ALA A 91 10.37 1.27 8.30
N ALA A 92 9.17 1.01 8.83
CA ALA A 92 8.67 -0.35 9.02
C ALA A 92 8.49 -1.10 7.70
N MET A 93 7.93 -0.46 6.66
CA MET A 93 7.77 -1.07 5.34
C MET A 93 9.13 -1.34 4.66
N THR A 94 10.12 -0.48 4.85
CA THR A 94 11.48 -0.71 4.37
C THR A 94 12.09 -1.94 5.04
N TYR A 95 11.90 -2.08 6.36
CA TYR A 95 12.36 -3.27 7.09
C TYR A 95 11.64 -4.54 6.65
N ILE A 96 10.33 -4.49 6.41
CA ILE A 96 9.54 -5.61 5.85
C ILE A 96 10.10 -6.07 4.49
N MET A 97 10.48 -5.13 3.61
CA MET A 97 11.06 -5.49 2.32
C MET A 97 12.37 -6.25 2.48
N GLN A 98 13.22 -5.84 3.43
CA GLN A 98 14.47 -6.56 3.71
C GLN A 98 14.20 -7.92 4.36
N ALA A 99 13.31 -7.99 5.35
CA ALA A 99 12.93 -9.23 6.01
C ALA A 99 12.27 -10.25 5.05
N ALA A 100 11.55 -9.77 4.04
CA ALA A 100 10.93 -10.65 3.04
C ALA A 100 11.97 -11.38 2.17
N GLU A 101 13.11 -10.77 1.91
CA GLU A 101 14.20 -11.31 1.09
C GLU A 101 15.24 -12.10 1.92
N ASP A 102 15.20 -11.98 3.25
CA ASP A 102 16.13 -12.69 4.13
C ASP A 102 15.74 -14.18 4.27
N PRO A 103 16.56 -15.11 3.80
CA PRO A 103 16.29 -16.56 3.92
C PRO A 103 16.32 -17.08 5.35
N TYR A 104 16.92 -16.34 6.28
CA TYR A 104 17.02 -16.69 7.71
C TYR A 104 15.98 -15.99 8.57
N PHE A 105 15.06 -15.25 7.96
CA PHE A 105 14.02 -14.57 8.71
C PHE A 105 13.04 -15.59 9.32
N GLU A 106 12.74 -15.39 10.61
CA GLU A 106 11.73 -16.13 11.35
C GLU A 106 10.74 -15.14 11.98
N PHE A 107 9.46 -15.49 11.96
CA PHE A 107 8.47 -14.73 12.72
C PHE A 107 8.69 -14.92 14.20
N ASN A 108 8.71 -13.83 14.95
CA ASN A 108 8.80 -13.89 16.42
C ASN A 108 8.22 -12.62 17.06
N LYS A 109 7.97 -12.71 18.36
CA LYS A 109 7.39 -11.59 19.15
C LYS A 109 8.27 -10.35 19.12
N GLN A 110 9.59 -10.52 19.10
CA GLN A 110 10.51 -9.39 19.09
C GLN A 110 10.46 -8.62 17.77
N PHE A 111 10.32 -9.34 16.66
CA PHE A 111 10.12 -8.73 15.36
C PHE A 111 8.84 -7.87 15.34
N LEU A 112 7.71 -8.40 15.83
CA LEU A 112 6.45 -7.65 15.91
C LEU A 112 6.58 -6.39 16.79
N LYS A 113 7.25 -6.50 17.93
CA LYS A 113 7.54 -5.34 18.81
C LYS A 113 8.44 -4.31 18.13
N SER A 114 9.44 -4.76 17.36
CA SER A 114 10.35 -3.85 16.62
C SER A 114 9.63 -3.11 15.51
N LEU A 115 8.76 -3.78 14.75
CA LEU A 115 7.92 -3.13 13.74
C LEU A 115 7.00 -2.08 14.37
N HIS A 116 6.34 -2.44 15.47
CA HIS A 116 5.48 -1.52 16.18
C HIS A 116 6.26 -0.30 16.70
N PHE A 117 7.46 -0.52 17.26
CA PHE A 117 8.32 0.58 17.69
C PHE A 117 8.63 1.53 16.51
N MET A 118 9.02 1.01 15.35
CA MET A 118 9.30 1.84 14.17
C MET A 118 8.09 2.69 13.77
N MET A 119 6.88 2.13 13.84
CA MET A 119 5.64 2.81 13.43
C MET A 119 5.18 3.88 14.41
N THR A 120 5.48 3.72 15.70
CA THR A 120 4.85 4.53 16.77
C THR A 120 5.84 5.29 17.66
N GLN A 121 7.16 5.21 17.40
CA GLN A 121 8.19 5.84 18.24
C GLN A 121 8.06 7.37 18.37
N PHE A 122 7.29 8.01 17.50
CA PHE A 122 7.02 9.44 17.57
C PHE A 122 6.02 9.80 18.67
N ASP A 123 5.21 8.85 19.13
CA ASP A 123 4.27 9.00 20.24
C ASP A 123 4.57 8.00 21.37
N LEU A 124 5.24 8.44 22.40
CA LEU A 124 5.57 7.61 23.58
C LEU A 124 4.34 7.16 24.35
N THR A 125 3.20 7.84 24.20
CA THR A 125 1.95 7.46 24.87
C THR A 125 1.34 6.19 24.27
N ALA A 126 1.69 5.84 23.01
CA ALA A 126 1.33 4.59 22.37
C ALA A 126 2.10 3.36 22.91
N HIS A 127 3.05 3.54 23.85
CA HIS A 127 3.94 2.51 24.37
C HIS A 127 4.71 1.74 23.26
N PRO A 128 5.54 2.43 22.43
CA PRO A 128 6.23 1.82 21.30
C PRO A 128 6.96 0.52 21.65
N GLY A 129 6.71 -0.53 20.89
CA GLY A 129 7.37 -1.84 21.05
C GLY A 129 6.95 -2.64 22.28
N LYS A 130 5.89 -2.26 22.98
CA LYS A 130 5.39 -2.94 24.17
C LYS A 130 3.94 -3.38 23.99
N TRP A 131 3.61 -4.56 24.52
CA TRP A 131 2.21 -4.95 24.62
C TRP A 131 1.43 -3.95 25.47
N ARG A 132 0.15 -3.79 25.18
CA ARG A 132 -0.74 -2.92 25.96
C ARG A 132 -0.73 -3.28 27.44
N PRO A 133 -0.78 -2.28 28.32
CA PRO A 133 -0.69 -2.51 29.76
C PRO A 133 -2.02 -2.92 30.42
N GLY A 134 -3.13 -2.89 29.68
CA GLY A 134 -4.47 -3.16 30.22
C GLY A 134 -5.48 -3.51 29.12
N ALA A 135 -6.75 -3.56 29.52
CA ALA A 135 -7.85 -3.78 28.61
C ALA A 135 -7.95 -2.68 27.54
N VAL A 136 -8.26 -3.07 26.31
CA VAL A 136 -8.50 -2.15 25.19
C VAL A 136 -9.88 -2.40 24.60
N ARG A 137 -10.59 -1.32 24.34
CA ARG A 137 -11.87 -1.28 23.65
C ARG A 137 -11.72 -0.40 22.43
N VAL A 138 -12.10 -0.92 21.27
CA VAL A 138 -12.19 -0.11 20.06
C VAL A 138 -13.51 0.65 20.10
N VAL A 139 -13.41 1.96 19.93
CA VAL A 139 -14.55 2.88 20.00
C VAL A 139 -14.76 3.45 18.59
N ASN A 140 -15.98 3.58 18.18
CA ASN A 140 -16.33 4.31 16.96
C ASN A 140 -16.24 5.82 17.27
N ASP A 141 -15.38 6.53 16.56
CA ASP A 141 -15.07 7.94 16.81
C ASP A 141 -16.26 8.87 16.59
N GLU A 142 -17.21 8.50 15.70
CA GLU A 142 -18.39 9.31 15.41
C GLU A 142 -19.47 9.16 16.49
N THR A 143 -19.64 7.94 17.02
CA THR A 143 -20.74 7.62 17.94
C THR A 143 -20.30 7.51 19.42
N GLY A 144 -18.99 7.37 19.68
CA GLY A 144 -18.44 7.10 21.00
C GLY A 144 -18.79 5.70 21.54
N MET A 145 -19.38 4.83 20.73
CA MET A 145 -19.80 3.49 21.16
C MET A 145 -18.63 2.51 21.05
N VAL A 146 -18.56 1.59 22.03
CA VAL A 146 -17.61 0.46 21.94
C VAL A 146 -18.09 -0.49 20.84
N VAL A 147 -17.27 -0.66 19.81
CA VAL A 147 -17.54 -1.57 18.68
C VAL A 147 -16.83 -2.91 18.82
N TYR A 148 -15.74 -2.96 19.60
CA TYR A 148 -15.04 -4.20 19.83
C TYR A 148 -14.30 -4.21 21.17
N GLU A 149 -14.36 -5.34 21.88
CA GLU A 149 -13.64 -5.62 23.13
C GLU A 149 -12.56 -6.69 22.88
N ALA A 150 -11.30 -6.29 22.99
CA ALA A 150 -10.15 -7.17 22.80
C ALA A 150 -10.05 -8.19 23.97
N PRO A 151 -9.35 -9.34 23.78
CA PRO A 151 -9.15 -10.31 24.86
C PRO A 151 -8.43 -9.70 26.05
N ASP A 152 -8.55 -10.33 27.24
CA ASP A 152 -7.85 -9.90 28.45
C ASP A 152 -6.34 -9.77 28.19
N VAL A 153 -5.70 -8.83 28.88
CA VAL A 153 -4.29 -8.47 28.66
C VAL A 153 -3.35 -9.66 28.92
N GLU A 154 -3.68 -10.51 29.87
CA GLU A 154 -2.91 -11.71 30.23
C GLU A 154 -2.90 -12.75 29.08
N ARG A 155 -3.86 -12.66 28.18
CA ARG A 155 -3.98 -13.56 27.03
C ARG A 155 -3.19 -13.05 25.81
N VAL A 156 -2.74 -11.80 25.80
CA VAL A 156 -2.07 -11.18 24.64
C VAL A 156 -0.80 -11.97 24.26
N ASP A 157 0.10 -12.17 25.21
CA ASP A 157 1.37 -12.85 24.90
C ASP A 157 1.18 -14.32 24.47
N PRO A 158 0.33 -15.13 25.11
CA PRO A 158 -0.02 -16.48 24.61
C PRO A 158 -0.63 -16.47 23.21
N LEU A 159 -1.58 -15.56 22.91
CA LEU A 159 -2.21 -15.50 21.60
C LEU A 159 -1.24 -15.05 20.50
N ILE A 160 -0.29 -14.18 20.82
CA ILE A 160 0.77 -13.82 19.88
C ILE A 160 1.75 -14.97 19.67
N CYS A 161 2.03 -15.82 20.67
CA CYS A 161 2.78 -17.05 20.44
C CYS A 161 2.05 -17.97 19.45
N GLU A 162 0.74 -18.21 19.64
CA GLU A 162 -0.06 -19.00 18.70
C GLU A 162 -0.06 -18.40 17.28
N LEU A 163 -0.11 -17.05 17.15
CA LEU A 163 -0.03 -16.38 15.86
C LEU A 163 1.34 -16.58 15.19
N VAL A 164 2.43 -16.48 15.95
CA VAL A 164 3.78 -16.72 15.43
C VAL A 164 3.93 -18.17 14.99
N GLU A 165 3.52 -19.13 15.81
CA GLU A 165 3.52 -20.56 15.46
C GLU A 165 2.69 -20.84 14.18
N TYR A 166 1.54 -20.19 14.05
CA TYR A 166 0.73 -20.27 12.83
C TYR A 166 1.48 -19.75 11.60
N LEU A 167 2.19 -18.62 11.71
CA LEU A 167 2.92 -18.00 10.59
C LEU A 167 4.14 -18.82 10.15
N ASP A 168 4.83 -19.48 11.08
CA ASP A 168 5.97 -20.37 10.79
C ASP A 168 5.52 -21.77 10.39
N GLY A 169 4.23 -22.09 10.56
CA GLY A 169 3.64 -23.38 10.25
C GLY A 169 3.62 -23.69 8.76
N GLN A 170 3.55 -25.01 8.48
CA GLN A 170 3.38 -25.54 7.12
C GLN A 170 1.92 -25.99 6.91
N GLY A 171 1.50 -26.04 5.64
CA GLY A 171 0.20 -26.62 5.28
C GLY A 171 -0.97 -25.65 5.21
N HIS A 172 -0.70 -24.34 5.11
CA HIS A 172 -1.76 -23.36 4.78
C HIS A 172 -2.45 -23.70 3.46
N GLN A 173 -3.78 -23.49 3.41
CA GLN A 173 -4.55 -23.69 2.17
C GLN A 173 -4.03 -22.83 1.02
N SER A 174 -3.58 -21.62 1.34
CA SER A 174 -2.96 -20.67 0.40
C SER A 174 -2.25 -19.58 1.20
N VAL A 175 -1.13 -19.06 0.67
CA VAL A 175 -0.46 -17.88 1.26
C VAL A 175 -1.40 -16.67 1.35
N MET A 176 -2.34 -16.50 0.42
CA MET A 176 -3.34 -15.43 0.44
C MET A 176 -4.27 -15.58 1.64
N VAL A 177 -4.66 -16.81 1.98
CA VAL A 177 -5.47 -17.11 3.16
C VAL A 177 -4.65 -16.89 4.43
N ALA A 178 -3.42 -17.42 4.48
CA ALA A 178 -2.53 -17.24 5.63
C ALA A 178 -2.28 -15.75 5.92
N ALA A 179 -2.05 -14.94 4.90
CA ALA A 179 -1.86 -13.49 5.03
C ALA A 179 -3.12 -12.78 5.55
N ALA A 180 -4.30 -13.15 5.04
CA ALA A 180 -5.57 -12.63 5.53
C ALA A 180 -5.81 -13.01 7.00
N MET A 181 -5.50 -14.25 7.40
CA MET A 181 -5.63 -14.71 8.77
C MET A 181 -4.61 -14.06 9.72
N ALA A 182 -3.38 -13.80 9.25
CA ALA A 182 -2.38 -13.05 9.99
C ALA A 182 -2.90 -11.64 10.36
N HIS A 183 -3.48 -10.95 9.39
CA HIS A 183 -4.11 -9.64 9.58
C HIS A 183 -5.27 -9.72 10.57
N LEU A 184 -6.23 -10.60 10.34
CA LEU A 184 -7.40 -10.75 11.22
C LEU A 184 -6.98 -11.02 12.66
N ASN A 185 -6.13 -12.02 12.86
CA ASN A 185 -5.72 -12.42 14.20
C ASN A 185 -5.00 -11.30 14.94
N LEU A 186 -4.06 -10.59 14.29
CA LEU A 186 -3.38 -9.47 14.93
C LEU A 186 -4.35 -8.34 15.27
N THR A 187 -5.26 -7.99 14.35
CA THR A 187 -6.27 -6.96 14.59
C THR A 187 -7.18 -7.33 15.75
N MET A 188 -7.63 -8.58 15.82
CA MET A 188 -8.58 -9.03 16.87
C MET A 188 -7.91 -9.27 18.22
N ILE A 189 -6.67 -9.75 18.27
CA ILE A 189 -5.87 -9.81 19.51
C ILE A 189 -5.64 -8.42 20.06
N HIS A 190 -5.43 -7.44 19.18
CA HIS A 190 -5.18 -6.04 19.52
C HIS A 190 -4.06 -5.87 20.55
N PRO A 191 -2.84 -6.36 20.25
CA PRO A 191 -1.79 -6.52 21.27
C PRO A 191 -1.17 -5.22 21.75
N PHE A 192 -1.32 -4.13 21.00
CA PHE A 192 -0.74 -2.84 21.30
C PHE A 192 -1.79 -1.84 21.79
N LYS A 193 -1.32 -0.75 22.40
CA LYS A 193 -2.20 0.34 22.84
C LYS A 193 -2.75 1.13 21.65
N ASP A 194 -1.92 1.33 20.61
CA ASP A 194 -2.25 1.98 19.34
C ASP A 194 -1.49 1.30 18.19
N GLY A 195 -1.80 1.62 16.93
CA GLY A 195 -1.10 1.14 15.75
C GLY A 195 -1.39 -0.30 15.34
N ASN A 196 -2.37 -0.98 15.94
CA ASN A 196 -2.70 -2.37 15.62
C ASN A 196 -3.13 -2.56 14.16
N GLY A 197 -3.91 -1.64 13.60
CA GLY A 197 -4.32 -1.67 12.20
C GLY A 197 -3.13 -1.56 11.24
N ARG A 198 -2.23 -0.61 11.46
CA ARG A 198 -0.98 -0.46 10.69
C ARG A 198 -0.12 -1.72 10.76
N MET A 199 0.02 -2.29 11.97
CA MET A 199 0.74 -3.54 12.18
C MET A 199 0.12 -4.73 11.44
N ALA A 200 -1.19 -4.89 11.48
CA ALA A 200 -1.90 -5.99 10.82
C ALA A 200 -1.76 -5.92 9.29
N ARG A 201 -1.89 -4.73 8.70
CA ARG A 201 -1.69 -4.52 7.26
C ARG A 201 -0.25 -4.80 6.82
N ALA A 202 0.70 -4.34 7.60
CA ALA A 202 2.12 -4.57 7.34
C ALA A 202 2.49 -6.06 7.48
N LEU A 203 1.96 -6.76 8.48
CA LEU A 203 2.15 -8.20 8.66
C LEU A 203 1.57 -9.00 7.48
N GLN A 204 0.37 -8.67 7.02
CA GLN A 204 -0.23 -9.27 5.82
C GLN A 204 0.68 -9.11 4.60
N THR A 205 1.23 -7.92 4.41
CA THR A 205 2.15 -7.65 3.29
C THR A 205 3.42 -8.49 3.40
N LEU A 206 3.99 -8.65 4.60
CA LEU A 206 5.18 -9.49 4.81
C LEU A 206 4.92 -10.97 4.50
N VAL A 207 3.80 -11.53 5.00
CA VAL A 207 3.45 -12.93 4.73
C VAL A 207 3.37 -13.21 3.23
N LEU A 208 2.72 -12.32 2.48
CA LEU A 208 2.64 -12.44 1.02
C LEU A 208 3.98 -12.23 0.32
N ALA A 209 4.81 -11.34 0.83
CA ALA A 209 6.10 -11.02 0.23
C ALA A 209 7.08 -12.18 0.34
N ARG A 210 7.04 -12.94 1.43
CA ARG A 210 7.90 -14.12 1.66
C ARG A 210 7.65 -15.28 0.69
N GLU A 211 6.52 -15.32 0.01
CA GLU A 211 6.30 -16.27 -1.09
C GLU A 211 7.25 -16.02 -2.29
N GLY A 212 7.81 -14.80 -2.42
CA GLY A 212 8.78 -14.45 -3.46
C GLY A 212 8.19 -14.38 -4.88
N VAL A 213 6.87 -14.44 -5.03
CA VAL A 213 6.22 -14.40 -6.36
C VAL A 213 6.30 -13.02 -6.99
N ILE A 214 6.04 -11.97 -6.20
CA ILE A 214 6.15 -10.58 -6.65
C ILE A 214 6.86 -9.74 -5.58
N HIS A 215 7.42 -8.60 -6.00
CA HIS A 215 8.04 -7.66 -5.06
C HIS A 215 7.03 -7.23 -3.97
N PRO A 216 7.45 -7.11 -2.70
CA PRO A 216 6.57 -6.81 -1.56
C PRO A 216 5.59 -5.68 -1.77
N LEU A 217 6.03 -4.58 -2.38
CA LEU A 217 5.21 -3.40 -2.66
C LEU A 217 3.97 -3.68 -3.52
N PHE A 218 4.05 -4.67 -4.40
CA PHE A 218 2.93 -5.04 -5.28
C PHE A 218 2.01 -6.09 -4.64
N SER A 219 2.36 -6.60 -3.45
CA SER A 219 1.54 -7.52 -2.66
C SER A 219 0.57 -6.80 -1.72
N SER A 220 0.81 -5.52 -1.40
CA SER A 220 -0.01 -4.74 -0.47
C SER A 220 -1.38 -4.40 -1.05
N ILE A 221 -2.41 -4.38 -0.18
CA ILE A 221 -3.77 -3.90 -0.49
C ILE A 221 -4.11 -2.57 0.20
N GLU A 222 -3.17 -1.96 0.87
CA GLU A 222 -3.36 -0.80 1.74
C GLU A 222 -3.88 0.43 1.00
N GLU A 223 -3.44 0.63 -0.26
CA GLU A 223 -3.98 1.68 -1.13
C GLU A 223 -5.49 1.47 -1.38
N TRP A 224 -5.92 0.23 -1.58
CA TRP A 224 -7.33 -0.07 -1.78
C TRP A 224 -8.11 0.07 -0.48
N LEU A 225 -7.61 -0.45 0.63
CA LEU A 225 -8.22 -0.34 1.96
C LEU A 225 -8.43 1.12 2.36
N GLY A 226 -7.43 1.99 2.15
CA GLY A 226 -7.54 3.41 2.47
C GLY A 226 -8.61 4.17 1.67
N ARG A 227 -9.02 3.63 0.51
CA ARG A 227 -10.15 4.16 -0.28
C ARG A 227 -11.49 3.52 0.06
N ASN A 228 -11.47 2.41 0.77
CA ASN A 228 -12.65 1.62 1.13
C ASN A 228 -12.68 1.36 2.65
N THR A 229 -12.31 2.37 3.43
CA THR A 229 -12.13 2.28 4.89
C THR A 229 -13.41 1.84 5.59
N ARG A 230 -14.58 2.28 5.11
CA ARG A 230 -15.86 1.87 5.67
C ARG A 230 -16.10 0.37 5.49
N GLU A 231 -15.97 -0.16 4.26
CA GLU A 231 -16.12 -1.60 4.01
C GLU A 231 -15.14 -2.45 4.83
N TYR A 232 -13.93 -1.92 5.04
CA TYR A 232 -12.90 -2.56 5.85
C TYR A 232 -13.30 -2.66 7.33
N TYR A 233 -13.86 -1.61 7.91
CA TYR A 233 -14.34 -1.66 9.29
C TYR A 233 -15.64 -2.47 9.43
N ASP A 234 -16.57 -2.35 8.48
CA ASP A 234 -17.82 -3.11 8.47
C ASP A 234 -17.56 -4.64 8.50
N ILE A 235 -16.60 -5.12 7.71
CA ILE A 235 -16.26 -6.56 7.69
C ILE A 235 -15.53 -7.01 8.96
N LEU A 236 -14.70 -6.17 9.57
CA LEU A 236 -14.08 -6.48 10.86
C LEU A 236 -15.13 -6.58 11.97
N ASP A 237 -16.12 -5.68 11.96
CA ASP A 237 -17.25 -5.74 12.91
C ASP A 237 -18.11 -6.99 12.70
N GLU A 238 -18.42 -7.35 11.45
CA GLU A 238 -19.16 -8.57 11.11
C GLU A 238 -18.50 -9.83 11.68
N VAL A 239 -17.17 -9.94 11.58
CA VAL A 239 -16.43 -11.11 12.08
C VAL A 239 -16.20 -11.03 13.59
N GLY A 240 -15.88 -9.84 14.11
CA GLY A 240 -15.59 -9.61 15.53
C GLY A 240 -16.81 -9.71 16.43
N LYS A 241 -17.99 -9.23 15.94
CA LYS A 241 -19.25 -9.21 16.70
C LYS A 241 -19.11 -8.65 18.11
N GLY A 242 -18.41 -7.53 18.20
CA GLY A 242 -18.26 -6.73 19.41
C GLY A 242 -17.28 -7.27 20.47
N ARG A 243 -16.77 -8.49 20.37
CA ARG A 243 -15.80 -9.04 21.35
C ARG A 243 -14.98 -10.19 20.82
N TRP A 244 -13.83 -10.43 21.44
CA TRP A 244 -12.98 -11.59 21.15
C TRP A 244 -13.75 -12.92 21.22
N ASN A 245 -13.91 -13.58 20.08
CA ASN A 245 -14.43 -14.92 19.99
C ASN A 245 -13.91 -15.64 18.72
N PRO A 246 -12.81 -16.39 18.80
CA PRO A 246 -12.19 -17.06 17.66
C PRO A 246 -13.01 -18.23 17.10
N SER A 247 -14.17 -18.57 17.69
CA SER A 247 -15.10 -19.56 17.11
C SER A 247 -15.98 -18.97 16.00
N HIS A 248 -16.00 -17.65 15.82
CA HIS A 248 -16.69 -17.04 14.69
C HIS A 248 -16.00 -17.40 13.38
N SER A 249 -16.78 -17.54 12.31
CA SER A 249 -16.23 -17.80 10.98
C SER A 249 -15.41 -16.64 10.46
N ALA A 250 -14.17 -16.91 10.05
CA ALA A 250 -13.30 -15.96 9.37
C ALA A 250 -13.57 -15.90 7.84
N LEU A 251 -14.51 -16.70 7.29
CA LEU A 251 -14.75 -16.75 5.85
C LEU A 251 -15.14 -15.41 5.23
N PRO A 252 -16.02 -14.59 5.83
CA PRO A 252 -16.34 -13.27 5.29
C PRO A 252 -15.10 -12.38 5.15
N TRP A 253 -14.20 -12.40 6.14
CA TRP A 253 -12.93 -11.67 6.11
C TRP A 253 -12.00 -12.18 5.00
N VAL A 254 -11.83 -13.48 4.87
CA VAL A 254 -10.98 -14.07 3.82
C VAL A 254 -11.50 -13.65 2.44
N ARG A 255 -12.80 -13.76 2.18
CA ARG A 255 -13.44 -13.31 0.92
C ARG A 255 -13.24 -11.83 0.65
N PHE A 256 -13.37 -10.99 1.66
CA PHE A 256 -13.08 -9.56 1.56
C PHE A 256 -11.63 -9.30 1.16
N CYS A 257 -10.67 -9.99 1.78
CA CYS A 257 -9.25 -9.88 1.42
C CYS A 257 -8.98 -10.33 -0.02
N LEU A 258 -9.55 -11.46 -0.46
CA LEU A 258 -9.41 -11.94 -1.84
C LEU A 258 -9.95 -10.90 -2.84
N LYS A 259 -11.11 -10.32 -2.57
CA LYS A 259 -11.68 -9.23 -3.37
C LYS A 259 -10.77 -7.99 -3.39
N ALA A 260 -10.23 -7.58 -2.24
CA ALA A 260 -9.32 -6.46 -2.13
C ALA A 260 -8.04 -6.69 -2.97
N HIS A 261 -7.44 -7.88 -2.87
CA HIS A 261 -6.28 -8.25 -3.68
C HIS A 261 -6.58 -8.24 -5.18
N TYR A 262 -7.72 -8.77 -5.58
CA TYR A 262 -8.13 -8.76 -6.99
C TYR A 262 -8.24 -7.34 -7.54
N ARG A 263 -8.92 -6.44 -6.81
CA ARG A 263 -9.11 -5.03 -7.21
C ARG A 263 -7.80 -4.25 -7.20
N GLN A 264 -6.94 -4.49 -6.20
CA GLN A 264 -5.63 -3.84 -6.13
C GLN A 264 -4.71 -4.31 -7.26
N ALA A 265 -4.68 -5.61 -7.57
CA ALA A 265 -3.89 -6.16 -8.68
C ALA A 265 -4.30 -5.55 -10.02
N ASN A 266 -5.60 -5.45 -10.32
CA ASN A 266 -6.11 -4.77 -11.51
C ASN A 266 -5.72 -3.29 -11.54
N THR A 267 -5.72 -2.61 -10.39
CA THR A 267 -5.29 -1.22 -10.29
C THR A 267 -3.80 -1.06 -10.63
N LEU A 268 -2.95 -1.98 -10.18
CA LEU A 268 -1.52 -1.96 -10.47
C LEU A 268 -1.22 -2.29 -11.93
N ILE A 269 -1.90 -3.29 -12.52
CA ILE A 269 -1.77 -3.65 -13.94
C ILE A 269 -2.14 -2.44 -14.81
N ARG A 270 -3.32 -1.87 -14.59
CA ARG A 270 -3.77 -0.67 -15.31
C ARG A 270 -2.81 0.51 -15.14
N ARG A 271 -2.32 0.76 -13.93
CA ARG A 271 -1.34 1.83 -13.67
C ARG A 271 -0.05 1.63 -14.46
N ASN A 272 0.42 0.39 -14.57
CA ASN A 272 1.59 0.07 -15.37
C ASN A 272 1.37 0.44 -16.86
N GLU A 273 0.22 0.08 -17.42
CA GLU A 273 -0.15 0.42 -18.80
C GLU A 273 -0.33 1.94 -19.01
N GLU A 274 -0.96 2.63 -18.04
CA GLU A 274 -1.10 4.09 -18.08
C GLU A 274 0.28 4.79 -18.02
N TYR A 275 1.19 4.28 -17.19
CA TYR A 275 2.55 4.82 -17.07
C TYR A 275 3.35 4.63 -18.36
N GLU A 276 3.25 3.48 -19.00
CA GLU A 276 3.87 3.24 -20.31
C GLU A 276 3.39 4.26 -21.35
N SER A 277 2.08 4.46 -21.47
CA SER A 277 1.49 5.41 -22.42
C SER A 277 1.89 6.87 -22.14
N VAL A 278 1.98 7.27 -20.85
CA VAL A 278 2.45 8.62 -20.49
C VAL A 278 3.93 8.78 -20.86
N PHE A 279 4.76 7.78 -20.54
CA PHE A 279 6.19 7.85 -20.81
C PHE A 279 6.49 7.94 -22.32
N GLU A 280 5.83 7.13 -23.14
CA GLU A 280 5.92 7.24 -24.60
C GLU A 280 5.53 8.64 -25.14
N SER A 281 4.49 9.24 -24.53
CA SER A 281 4.09 10.60 -24.89
C SER A 281 5.17 11.62 -24.57
N ILE A 282 5.90 11.42 -23.45
CA ILE A 282 7.00 12.27 -23.03
C ILE A 282 8.22 12.11 -23.94
N GLU A 283 8.57 10.88 -24.32
CA GLU A 283 9.64 10.63 -25.29
C GLU A 283 9.38 11.33 -26.63
N LYS A 284 8.14 11.25 -27.15
CA LYS A 284 7.72 11.99 -28.34
C LYS A 284 7.83 13.52 -28.15
N LEU A 285 7.47 14.03 -26.96
CA LEU A 285 7.61 15.46 -26.61
C LEU A 285 9.08 15.89 -26.61
N ILE A 286 9.96 15.11 -25.97
CA ILE A 286 11.41 15.36 -25.92
C ILE A 286 11.99 15.41 -27.33
N ALA A 287 11.70 14.43 -28.17
CA ALA A 287 12.17 14.39 -29.55
C ALA A 287 11.68 15.59 -30.39
N ARG A 288 10.38 15.93 -30.28
CA ARG A 288 9.77 17.05 -31.03
C ARG A 288 10.35 18.40 -30.63
N LYS A 289 10.59 18.62 -29.33
CA LYS A 289 11.11 19.89 -28.80
C LYS A 289 12.63 19.92 -28.68
N ARG A 290 13.32 18.86 -29.11
CA ARG A 290 14.79 18.69 -29.02
C ARG A 290 15.33 18.94 -27.59
N LEU A 291 14.62 18.41 -26.61
CA LEU A 291 15.01 18.47 -25.20
C LEU A 291 16.07 17.42 -24.87
N MET A 292 16.75 17.60 -23.75
CA MET A 292 17.72 16.61 -23.27
C MET A 292 17.01 15.38 -22.71
N GLU A 293 17.50 14.19 -23.04
CA GLU A 293 16.92 12.91 -22.64
C GLU A 293 16.79 12.74 -21.12
N ARG A 294 17.72 13.30 -20.34
CA ARG A 294 17.66 13.26 -18.86
C ARG A 294 16.43 13.97 -18.30
N MET A 295 15.75 14.84 -19.06
CA MET A 295 14.52 15.51 -18.63
C MET A 295 13.30 14.56 -18.60
N ALA A 296 13.41 13.33 -19.15
CA ALA A 296 12.28 12.40 -19.29
C ALA A 296 11.66 12.05 -17.94
N ILE A 297 12.44 11.65 -16.94
CA ILE A 297 11.94 11.24 -15.63
C ILE A 297 11.30 12.41 -14.85
N PRO A 298 11.93 13.60 -14.72
CA PRO A 298 11.28 14.75 -14.12
C PRO A 298 9.96 15.15 -14.80
N LEU A 299 9.88 15.11 -16.13
CA LEU A 299 8.65 15.37 -16.87
C LEU A 299 7.58 14.30 -16.62
N PHE A 300 7.99 13.04 -16.52
CA PHE A 300 7.12 11.94 -16.18
C PHE A 300 6.53 12.09 -14.77
N ASN A 301 7.35 12.41 -13.79
CA ASN A 301 6.91 12.68 -12.44
C ASN A 301 5.92 13.84 -12.38
N ALA A 302 6.21 14.94 -13.07
CA ALA A 302 5.28 16.07 -13.19
C ALA A 302 3.94 15.64 -13.81
N ALA A 303 3.96 14.87 -14.91
CA ALA A 303 2.75 14.36 -15.55
C ALA A 303 1.92 13.49 -14.61
N LEU A 304 2.55 12.75 -13.68
CA LEU A 304 1.87 11.95 -12.66
C LEU A 304 1.32 12.79 -11.49
N GLY A 305 1.62 14.08 -11.44
CA GLY A 305 1.21 15.00 -10.38
C GLY A 305 2.19 15.09 -9.20
N ILE A 306 3.38 14.53 -9.37
CA ILE A 306 4.47 14.63 -8.39
C ILE A 306 5.19 15.95 -8.61
N ARG A 307 5.38 16.76 -7.55
CA ARG A 307 6.09 18.02 -7.63
C ARG A 307 7.57 17.77 -7.97
N VAL A 308 8.09 18.53 -8.91
CA VAL A 308 9.51 18.50 -9.28
C VAL A 308 10.23 19.65 -8.58
N THR A 309 11.20 19.30 -7.73
CA THR A 309 12.12 20.24 -7.11
C THR A 309 13.49 20.16 -7.76
N ASN A 310 14.35 21.14 -7.50
CA ASN A 310 15.73 21.07 -7.98
C ASN A 310 16.48 19.85 -7.35
N SER A 311 16.23 19.55 -6.08
CA SER A 311 16.81 18.40 -5.37
C SER A 311 16.37 17.08 -6.01
N ARG A 312 15.06 16.86 -6.22
CA ARG A 312 14.54 15.67 -6.90
C ARG A 312 15.14 15.49 -8.30
N TYR A 313 15.20 16.59 -9.07
CA TYR A 313 15.81 16.56 -10.38
C TYR A 313 17.26 16.06 -10.33
N GLN A 314 18.06 16.59 -9.39
CA GLN A 314 19.44 16.13 -9.19
C GLN A 314 19.52 14.66 -8.85
N ASN A 315 18.71 14.20 -7.88
CA ASN A 315 18.71 12.82 -7.41
C ASN A 315 18.30 11.81 -8.51
N GLU A 316 17.41 12.22 -9.41
CA GLU A 316 16.90 11.36 -10.50
C GLU A 316 17.80 11.34 -11.74
N THR A 317 18.57 12.40 -11.96
CA THR A 317 19.33 12.58 -13.20
C THR A 317 20.83 12.59 -12.98
N GLU A 318 21.27 12.53 -11.72
CA GLU A 318 22.69 12.69 -11.31
C GLU A 318 23.31 14.01 -11.80
N ALA A 319 22.46 15.00 -12.10
CA ALA A 319 22.88 16.29 -12.59
C ALA A 319 23.33 17.21 -11.44
N SER A 320 24.28 18.11 -11.70
CA SER A 320 24.61 19.15 -10.74
C SER A 320 23.43 20.12 -10.53
N SER A 321 23.41 20.81 -9.39
CA SER A 321 22.38 21.81 -9.07
C SER A 321 22.27 22.91 -10.14
N TYR A 322 23.39 23.29 -10.74
CA TYR A 322 23.43 24.26 -11.84
C TYR A 322 22.73 23.71 -13.10
N VAL A 323 23.03 22.47 -13.48
CA VAL A 323 22.41 21.81 -14.65
C VAL A 323 20.92 21.61 -14.42
N ALA A 324 20.53 21.14 -13.25
CA ALA A 324 19.12 20.97 -12.87
C ALA A 324 18.38 22.31 -12.95
N GLY A 325 18.92 23.39 -12.38
CA GLY A 325 18.33 24.73 -12.43
C GLY A 325 18.16 25.27 -13.86
N ARG A 326 19.17 25.04 -14.72
CA ARG A 326 19.11 25.43 -16.13
C ARG A 326 18.03 24.66 -16.89
N ASP A 327 17.97 23.33 -16.69
CA ASP A 327 17.01 22.47 -17.38
C ASP A 327 15.58 22.78 -16.92
N LEU A 328 15.35 22.99 -15.63
CA LEU A 328 14.06 23.40 -15.08
C LEU A 328 13.60 24.76 -15.63
N ARG A 329 14.55 25.70 -15.85
CA ARG A 329 14.24 26.97 -16.47
C ARG A 329 13.82 26.80 -17.93
N ILE A 330 14.57 26.00 -18.73
CA ILE A 330 14.20 25.68 -20.12
C ILE A 330 12.78 25.11 -20.20
N LEU A 331 12.45 24.17 -19.32
CA LEU A 331 11.13 23.55 -19.26
C LEU A 331 10.03 24.52 -18.82
N SER A 332 10.35 25.47 -17.94
CA SER A 332 9.44 26.52 -17.50
C SER A 332 9.22 27.58 -18.60
N ASP A 333 10.28 28.03 -19.25
CA ASP A 333 10.20 29.02 -20.34
C ASP A 333 9.41 28.45 -21.55
N ALA A 334 9.41 27.13 -21.73
CA ALA A 334 8.62 26.41 -22.73
C ALA A 334 7.19 26.04 -22.25
N GLU A 335 6.77 26.48 -21.08
CA GLU A 335 5.47 26.17 -20.43
C GLU A 335 5.16 24.68 -20.29
N ILE A 336 6.18 23.83 -20.37
CA ILE A 336 6.05 22.36 -20.13
C ILE A 336 5.91 22.10 -18.64
N LEU A 337 6.63 22.87 -17.81
CA LEU A 337 6.49 22.89 -16.36
C LEU A 337 6.03 24.27 -15.90
N ILE A 338 5.19 24.32 -14.88
CA ILE A 338 4.69 25.55 -14.26
C ILE A 338 5.40 25.75 -12.92
N PRO A 339 6.14 26.86 -12.74
CA PRO A 339 6.83 27.15 -11.50
C PRO A 339 5.87 27.65 -10.41
N HIS A 340 6.14 27.27 -9.16
CA HIS A 340 5.44 27.72 -7.96
C HIS A 340 6.48 28.06 -6.88
N GLY A 341 6.13 29.01 -6.01
CA GLY A 341 6.97 29.44 -4.90
C GLY A 341 8.25 30.16 -5.37
N GLU A 342 9.07 30.56 -4.42
CA GLU A 342 10.31 31.27 -4.65
C GLU A 342 11.49 30.64 -3.89
N ARG A 343 12.70 30.88 -4.37
CA ARG A 343 13.97 30.48 -3.73
C ARG A 343 13.97 28.98 -3.32
N ARG A 344 14.18 28.68 -2.03
CA ARG A 344 14.26 27.31 -1.49
C ARG A 344 12.93 26.54 -1.56
N GLY A 345 11.79 27.25 -1.55
CA GLY A 345 10.46 26.66 -1.68
C GLY A 345 9.98 26.50 -3.13
N ARG A 346 10.85 26.73 -4.15
CA ARG A 346 10.45 26.60 -5.55
C ARG A 346 10.27 25.13 -5.95
N TYR A 347 9.09 24.85 -6.51
CA TYR A 347 8.78 23.56 -7.13
C TYR A 347 8.04 23.79 -8.46
N TYR A 348 7.93 22.72 -9.24
CA TYR A 348 7.29 22.78 -10.56
C TYR A 348 6.22 21.69 -10.67
N THR A 349 5.13 22.03 -11.36
CA THR A 349 4.04 21.10 -11.69
C THR A 349 3.88 20.96 -13.20
N ALA A 350 3.08 19.98 -13.64
CA ALA A 350 2.82 19.76 -15.05
C ALA A 350 2.14 20.96 -15.73
N GLY A 351 2.67 21.38 -16.87
CA GLY A 351 2.01 22.25 -17.82
C GLY A 351 0.88 21.55 -18.57
N LYS A 352 0.20 22.28 -19.46
CA LYS A 352 -0.98 21.76 -20.19
C LYS A 352 -0.68 20.48 -20.95
N GLU A 353 0.42 20.45 -21.69
CA GLU A 353 0.78 19.32 -22.56
C GLU A 353 0.98 18.00 -21.80
N LEU A 354 1.62 18.07 -20.61
CA LEU A 354 1.81 16.90 -19.73
C LEU A 354 0.49 16.44 -19.09
N LYS A 355 -0.39 17.38 -18.70
CA LYS A 355 -1.73 17.06 -18.19
C LYS A 355 -2.57 16.34 -19.23
N GLU A 356 -2.53 16.81 -20.49
CA GLU A 356 -3.22 16.16 -21.61
C GLU A 356 -2.66 14.77 -21.90
N ALA A 357 -1.32 14.58 -21.88
CA ALA A 357 -0.70 13.27 -22.01
C ALA A 357 -1.20 12.31 -20.94
N ARG A 358 -1.26 12.76 -19.69
CA ARG A 358 -1.81 11.98 -18.57
C ARG A 358 -3.29 11.66 -18.73
N GLN A 359 -4.08 12.59 -19.25
CA GLN A 359 -5.51 12.37 -19.46
C GLN A 359 -5.77 11.35 -20.59
N ARG A 360 -5.03 11.43 -21.70
CA ARG A 360 -5.13 10.46 -22.82
C ARG A 360 -4.71 9.05 -22.41
N ALA A 361 -3.79 8.91 -21.46
CA ALA A 361 -3.32 7.62 -20.98
C ALA A 361 -4.29 6.92 -20.02
N ARG A 362 -5.30 7.62 -19.48
CA ARG A 362 -6.26 7.04 -18.54
C ARG A 362 -7.02 5.87 -19.15
N ARG A 363 -7.12 4.78 -18.39
CA ARG A 363 -7.88 3.58 -18.75
C ARG A 363 -9.16 3.50 -17.91
N ASP A 364 -10.09 2.67 -18.37
CA ASP A 364 -11.30 2.36 -17.59
C ASP A 364 -10.92 1.78 -16.22
N ARG A 365 -11.65 2.21 -15.20
CA ARG A 365 -11.45 1.84 -13.80
C ARG A 365 -12.46 0.81 -13.30
N THR A 366 -13.41 0.43 -14.13
CA THR A 366 -14.41 -0.57 -13.77
C THR A 366 -13.76 -1.93 -13.57
N VAL A 367 -13.94 -2.51 -12.41
CA VAL A 367 -13.46 -3.85 -12.06
C VAL A 367 -14.62 -4.58 -11.42
N LEU A 368 -15.06 -5.66 -12.06
CA LEU A 368 -16.11 -6.52 -11.52
C LEU A 368 -15.68 -7.17 -10.19
N ASP A 369 -16.65 -7.61 -9.42
CA ASP A 369 -16.37 -8.47 -8.28
C ASP A 369 -15.81 -9.81 -8.77
N PRO A 370 -14.71 -10.34 -8.22
CA PRO A 370 -14.17 -11.61 -8.68
C PRO A 370 -15.14 -12.78 -8.53
N TYR A 371 -16.08 -12.71 -7.58
CA TYR A 371 -17.11 -13.72 -7.39
C TYR A 371 -18.25 -13.64 -8.42
N GLU A 372 -18.40 -12.50 -9.12
CA GLU A 372 -19.38 -12.30 -10.20
C GLU A 372 -18.82 -12.65 -11.59
N LEU A 373 -17.55 -13.04 -11.68
CA LEU A 373 -16.95 -13.44 -12.94
C LEU A 373 -17.58 -14.76 -13.45
N PRO A 374 -17.86 -14.88 -14.76
CA PRO A 374 -18.51 -16.06 -15.33
C PRO A 374 -17.80 -17.38 -15.01
N GLU A 375 -16.48 -17.38 -14.96
CA GLU A 375 -15.65 -18.53 -14.61
C GLU A 375 -15.75 -18.94 -13.14
N VAL A 376 -16.18 -18.03 -12.26
CA VAL A 376 -16.37 -18.28 -10.81
C VAL A 376 -17.83 -18.63 -10.52
N ALA A 377 -18.77 -17.78 -10.91
CA ALA A 377 -20.20 -17.91 -10.61
C ALA A 377 -20.88 -19.08 -11.34
N GLY A 378 -20.22 -19.70 -12.34
CA GLY A 378 -20.80 -20.78 -13.15
C GLY A 378 -21.77 -20.26 -14.23
N ALA A 379 -22.13 -21.10 -15.21
CA ALA A 379 -22.88 -20.75 -16.40
C ALA A 379 -24.37 -20.38 -16.18
N GLY A 380 -24.77 -20.10 -14.93
CA GLY A 380 -26.16 -19.79 -14.53
C GLY A 380 -26.40 -18.37 -14.03
N ALA A 381 -25.37 -17.53 -13.90
CA ALA A 381 -25.54 -16.16 -13.42
C ALA A 381 -26.14 -15.26 -14.54
N PRO A 382 -27.14 -14.40 -14.25
CA PRO A 382 -27.68 -13.48 -15.24
C PRO A 382 -26.58 -12.49 -15.66
N ARG A 383 -26.40 -12.28 -16.97
CA ARG A 383 -25.50 -11.24 -17.48
C ARG A 383 -25.97 -9.88 -16.97
N PRO A 384 -25.08 -9.03 -16.41
CA PRO A 384 -25.46 -7.67 -16.10
C PRO A 384 -25.93 -6.96 -17.37
N PRO A 385 -26.92 -6.07 -17.28
CA PRO A 385 -27.42 -5.32 -18.44
C PRO A 385 -26.26 -4.51 -19.03
N GLY A 386 -26.04 -4.69 -20.33
CA GLY A 386 -25.02 -3.98 -21.08
C GLY A 386 -25.26 -2.46 -21.05
N HIS A 387 -24.22 -1.73 -20.80
CA HIS A 387 -24.11 -0.29 -21.09
C HIS A 387 -23.18 -0.08 -22.28
#